data_84c9ba17ecc74f965852cd0123bf4cfd
#
_entry.id   84c9ba17ecc74f965852cd0123bf4cfd
#
_cell.length_a   1.000
_cell.length_b   1.000
_cell.length_c   1.000
_cell.angle_alpha   90.00
_cell.angle_beta   90.00
_cell.angle_gamma   90.00
#
_symmetry.space_group_name_H-M   'P 1'
#
loop_
_entity.id
_entity.type
_entity.pdbx_description
1 polymer ?
#
loop_
_entity_poly.entity_id
_entity_poly.type
_entity_poly.pdbx_seq_one_letter_code
_entity_poly.pdbx_strand_id
1 'polypeptide(L)'
;MPTTITFFPVDNGDMALIKFGDVDATTLLIDINIRQDAEDPDGVSRDVAKDLRDRLKRDENGRPYVDAFLLSHPDHDHCRGLTRHFYLGPLDKYPDDKKDDKDKKIVIREVWSSPIVFRRASKTHNLSDDAKAFNTEARRRVQVNRDKNFAVGSGDRIQIMGEDIDGKTDDLTPIVRRVDTSFSSINGKSSAYFSAFVLAPLDAQDDEEEEQNLIKNQSSVILNITLAADANTPDGAKFLTGGDAEVFIWNRQWQRHKAEADVLEYDIMQAPHHCSWHSLSEDSWSTHREKARLDADARKALSQTRDGAVIVASC
;
A
#
# COMPACT_ATOMS: atom_id res chain seq x y z
N MET A 1 -5.01 -10.20 21.14
CA MET A 1 -6.09 -10.47 20.14
C MET A 1 -5.43 -11.04 18.90
N PRO A 2 -6.12 -11.84 18.05
CA PRO A 2 -5.50 -12.28 16.81
C PRO A 2 -5.25 -11.11 15.85
N THR A 3 -4.23 -11.22 14.99
CA THR A 3 -4.08 -10.34 13.83
C THR A 3 -5.26 -10.56 12.88
N THR A 4 -5.79 -9.48 12.33
CA THR A 4 -6.91 -9.52 11.39
C THR A 4 -6.64 -8.65 10.17
N ILE A 5 -7.12 -9.09 8.99
CA ILE A 5 -7.18 -8.28 7.78
C ILE A 5 -8.65 -8.04 7.46
N THR A 6 -9.03 -6.80 7.27
CA THR A 6 -10.35 -6.39 6.82
C THR A 6 -10.23 -5.84 5.41
N PHE A 7 -10.84 -6.50 4.44
CA PHE A 7 -11.04 -5.97 3.10
C PHE A 7 -12.38 -5.22 3.06
N PHE A 8 -12.36 -3.99 2.59
CA PHE A 8 -13.57 -3.17 2.51
C PHE A 8 -14.25 -3.34 1.15
N PRO A 9 -15.59 -3.38 1.11
CA PRO A 9 -16.34 -3.50 -0.14
C PRO A 9 -16.38 -2.14 -0.86
N VAL A 10 -15.35 -1.85 -1.64
CA VAL A 10 -15.15 -0.56 -2.33
C VAL A 10 -15.40 -0.63 -3.83
N ASP A 11 -15.97 -1.74 -4.32
CA ASP A 11 -16.10 -2.09 -5.74
C ASP A 11 -14.72 -2.12 -6.43
N ASN A 12 -14.63 -1.61 -7.66
CA ASN A 12 -13.38 -1.53 -8.39
C ASN A 12 -12.44 -0.51 -7.73
N GLY A 13 -11.49 -0.99 -6.95
CA GLY A 13 -10.54 -0.23 -6.14
C GLY A 13 -10.07 -1.04 -4.95
N ASP A 14 -9.03 -0.61 -4.29
CA ASP A 14 -8.44 -1.34 -3.16
C ASP A 14 -8.58 -0.58 -1.85
N MET A 15 -8.89 -1.33 -0.79
CA MET A 15 -8.86 -0.83 0.59
C MET A 15 -8.79 -1.98 1.57
N ALA A 16 -7.66 -2.13 2.28
CA ALA A 16 -7.47 -3.17 3.28
C ALA A 16 -6.88 -2.60 4.58
N LEU A 17 -7.41 -3.03 5.73
CA LEU A 17 -6.91 -2.68 7.04
C LEU A 17 -6.37 -3.92 7.75
N ILE A 18 -5.08 -3.92 8.07
CA ILE A 18 -4.47 -4.90 8.97
C ILE A 18 -4.49 -4.32 10.38
N LYS A 19 -4.99 -5.11 11.33
CA LYS A 19 -4.91 -4.83 12.75
C LYS A 19 -4.12 -5.95 13.40
N PHE A 20 -2.93 -5.62 13.90
CA PHE A 20 -2.03 -6.60 14.49
C PHE A 20 -2.50 -7.06 15.87
N GLY A 21 -2.14 -8.29 16.23
CA GLY A 21 -2.46 -8.90 17.53
C GLY A 21 -1.64 -8.39 18.70
N ASP A 22 -0.79 -7.41 18.50
CA ASP A 22 0.05 -6.80 19.52
C ASP A 22 -0.78 -6.06 20.60
N VAL A 23 -0.14 -5.70 21.71
CA VAL A 23 -0.79 -5.00 22.84
C VAL A 23 -1.34 -3.64 22.42
N ASP A 24 -0.68 -2.98 21.48
CA ASP A 24 -1.08 -1.68 20.97
C ASP A 24 -2.18 -1.79 19.90
N ALA A 25 -2.52 -3.00 19.43
CA ALA A 25 -3.41 -3.25 18.28
C ALA A 25 -3.05 -2.29 17.12
N THR A 26 -1.75 -2.29 16.77
CA THR A 26 -1.17 -1.48 15.70
C THR A 26 -1.91 -1.70 14.39
N THR A 27 -2.03 -0.67 13.57
CA THR A 27 -2.79 -0.71 12.32
C THR A 27 -1.96 -0.31 11.12
N LEU A 28 -2.13 -1.04 10.01
CA LEU A 28 -1.65 -0.68 8.67
C LEU A 28 -2.85 -0.65 7.73
N LEU A 29 -3.11 0.53 7.16
CA LEU A 29 -4.10 0.71 6.09
C LEU A 29 -3.37 0.69 4.75
N ILE A 30 -3.87 -0.10 3.81
CA ILE A 30 -3.32 -0.23 2.46
C ILE A 30 -4.38 0.25 1.48
N ASP A 31 -4.05 1.29 0.74
CA ASP A 31 -4.92 1.97 -0.21
C ASP A 31 -6.29 2.39 0.37
N ILE A 32 -7.00 3.23 -0.34
CA ILE A 32 -8.37 3.61 -0.02
C ILE A 32 -9.16 3.94 -1.29
N ASN A 33 -10.42 3.53 -1.33
CA ASN A 33 -11.37 3.95 -2.34
C ASN A 33 -12.70 4.31 -1.68
N ILE A 34 -12.74 5.48 -1.00
CA ILE A 34 -13.94 5.98 -0.32
C ILE A 34 -14.70 6.88 -1.26
N ARG A 35 -15.72 6.32 -1.90
CA ARG A 35 -16.55 7.02 -2.87
C ARG A 35 -17.56 7.93 -2.17
N GLN A 36 -17.98 8.99 -2.85
CA GLN A 36 -18.91 9.97 -2.29
C GLN A 36 -20.33 9.41 -2.12
N ASP A 37 -20.75 8.55 -3.04
CA ASP A 37 -22.05 7.86 -2.98
C ASP A 37 -22.17 6.87 -1.81
N ALA A 38 -21.04 6.39 -1.27
CA ALA A 38 -21.02 5.54 -0.09
C ALA A 38 -21.37 6.28 1.21
N GLU A 39 -21.42 7.61 1.20
CA GLU A 39 -21.83 8.43 2.34
C GLU A 39 -23.26 8.93 2.22
N ASP A 40 -23.95 8.62 1.13
CA ASP A 40 -25.37 8.93 0.96
C ASP A 40 -26.20 7.95 1.82
N PRO A 41 -26.94 8.44 2.83
CA PRO A 41 -27.75 7.57 3.71
C PRO A 41 -28.87 6.85 2.95
N ASP A 42 -29.28 7.36 1.80
CA ASP A 42 -30.28 6.75 0.92
C ASP A 42 -29.63 5.88 -0.18
N GLY A 43 -28.29 5.85 -0.21
CA GLY A 43 -27.49 5.08 -1.18
C GLY A 43 -27.48 3.58 -0.89
N VAL A 44 -27.17 2.79 -1.91
CA VAL A 44 -27.02 1.33 -1.79
C VAL A 44 -25.59 0.91 -1.42
N SER A 45 -24.64 1.81 -1.57
CA SER A 45 -23.22 1.57 -1.28
C SER A 45 -22.96 1.62 0.23
N ARG A 46 -22.12 0.71 0.72
CA ARG A 46 -21.74 0.68 2.14
C ARG A 46 -20.88 1.89 2.51
N ASP A 47 -21.17 2.53 3.64
CA ASP A 47 -20.35 3.60 4.21
C ASP A 47 -19.03 3.02 4.78
N VAL A 48 -18.07 2.82 3.91
CA VAL A 48 -16.74 2.28 4.27
C VAL A 48 -15.90 3.27 5.09
N ALA A 49 -16.19 4.57 5.00
CA ALA A 49 -15.54 5.57 5.84
C ALA A 49 -15.93 5.41 7.31
N LYS A 50 -17.21 5.20 7.56
CA LYS A 50 -17.71 4.88 8.90
C LYS A 50 -17.18 3.56 9.39
N ASP A 51 -17.23 2.52 8.55
CA ASP A 51 -16.68 1.19 8.88
C ASP A 51 -15.20 1.25 9.27
N LEU A 52 -14.41 2.04 8.56
CA LEU A 52 -13.01 2.27 8.91
C LEU A 52 -12.90 2.95 10.29
N ARG A 53 -13.60 4.09 10.49
CA ARG A 53 -13.55 4.85 11.75
C ARG A 53 -13.94 4.00 12.97
N ASP A 54 -14.93 3.12 12.84
CA ASP A 54 -15.41 2.24 13.91
C ASP A 54 -14.36 1.20 14.33
N ARG A 55 -13.38 0.91 13.47
CA ARG A 55 -12.27 -0.03 13.75
C ARG A 55 -11.03 0.63 14.31
N LEU A 56 -10.91 1.96 14.15
CA LEU A 56 -9.73 2.69 14.54
C LEU A 56 -9.74 3.08 16.03
N LYS A 57 -8.56 3.12 16.59
CA LYS A 57 -8.33 3.72 17.91
C LYS A 57 -8.31 5.24 17.80
N ARG A 58 -8.40 5.88 18.96
CA ARG A 58 -8.29 7.32 19.11
C ARG A 58 -7.08 7.68 19.94
N ASP A 59 -6.46 8.79 19.62
CA ASP A 59 -5.39 9.35 20.44
C ASP A 59 -5.95 10.07 21.69
N GLU A 60 -5.08 10.66 22.49
CA GLU A 60 -5.42 11.42 23.70
C GLU A 60 -6.34 12.64 23.45
N ASN A 61 -6.37 13.13 22.21
CA ASN A 61 -7.23 14.23 21.77
C ASN A 61 -8.53 13.74 21.13
N GLY A 62 -8.82 12.43 21.19
CA GLY A 62 -9.99 11.81 20.58
C GLY A 62 -9.93 11.73 19.05
N ARG A 63 -8.76 11.91 18.42
CA ARG A 63 -8.58 11.85 16.96
C ARG A 63 -8.47 10.39 16.52
N PRO A 64 -9.28 9.91 15.56
CA PRO A 64 -9.08 8.58 15.00
C PRO A 64 -7.75 8.53 14.23
N TYR A 65 -7.05 7.39 14.26
CA TYR A 65 -5.77 7.27 13.58
C TYR A 65 -5.49 5.88 13.01
N VAL A 66 -4.66 5.86 11.96
CA VAL A 66 -3.93 4.68 11.50
C VAL A 66 -2.45 4.83 11.85
N ASP A 67 -1.79 3.74 12.28
CA ASP A 67 -0.36 3.79 12.63
C ASP A 67 0.50 3.91 11.38
N ALA A 68 0.14 3.22 10.28
CA ALA A 68 0.73 3.42 8.97
C ALA A 68 -0.34 3.43 7.86
N PHE A 69 -0.10 4.19 6.80
CA PHE A 69 -0.88 4.19 5.57
C PHE A 69 0.06 3.99 4.38
N LEU A 70 -0.14 2.88 3.68
CA LEU A 70 0.52 2.57 2.41
C LEU A 70 -0.36 3.01 1.26
N LEU A 71 0.18 3.86 0.37
CA LEU A 71 -0.37 4.08 -0.96
C LEU A 71 0.48 3.31 -1.97
N SER A 72 -0.11 2.27 -2.56
CA SER A 72 0.59 1.39 -3.50
C SER A 72 0.96 2.12 -4.79
N HIS A 73 0.03 2.88 -5.36
CA HIS A 73 0.23 3.74 -6.52
C HIS A 73 -0.83 4.85 -6.56
N PRO A 74 -0.62 5.95 -7.32
CA PRO A 74 -1.43 7.16 -7.20
C PRO A 74 -2.70 7.19 -8.06
N ASP A 75 -3.22 6.05 -8.51
CA ASP A 75 -4.47 6.00 -9.24
C ASP A 75 -5.65 6.34 -8.33
N HIS A 76 -6.73 6.86 -8.92
CA HIS A 76 -7.81 7.46 -8.16
C HIS A 76 -8.53 6.46 -7.27
N ASP A 77 -8.69 5.23 -7.71
CA ASP A 77 -9.33 4.14 -7.00
C ASP A 77 -8.47 3.49 -5.90
N HIS A 78 -7.24 4.01 -5.70
CA HIS A 78 -6.35 3.66 -4.58
C HIS A 78 -6.14 4.81 -3.59
N CYS A 79 -6.60 6.03 -3.91
CA CYS A 79 -6.47 7.19 -3.00
C CYS A 79 -7.75 8.03 -2.86
N ARG A 80 -8.87 7.63 -3.47
CA ARG A 80 -10.11 8.39 -3.47
C ARG A 80 -10.66 8.60 -2.06
N GLY A 81 -10.98 9.85 -1.74
CA GLY A 81 -11.51 10.27 -0.44
C GLY A 81 -10.42 10.64 0.58
N LEU A 82 -9.13 10.61 0.19
CA LEU A 82 -8.03 10.92 1.11
C LEU A 82 -8.18 12.31 1.72
N THR A 83 -8.33 13.34 0.90
CA THR A 83 -8.44 14.73 1.38
C THR A 83 -9.71 14.97 2.20
N ARG A 84 -10.75 14.21 1.95
CA ARG A 84 -12.03 14.33 2.66
C ARG A 84 -11.98 13.71 4.06
N HIS A 85 -11.41 12.50 4.19
CA HIS A 85 -11.47 11.70 5.40
C HIS A 85 -10.21 11.74 6.24
N PHE A 86 -9.05 12.09 5.66
CA PHE A 86 -7.77 12.08 6.35
C PHE A 86 -7.20 13.47 6.52
N TYR A 87 -6.48 13.67 7.60
CA TYR A 87 -5.73 14.89 7.82
C TYR A 87 -4.32 14.78 7.22
N LEU A 88 -3.99 15.72 6.37
CA LEU A 88 -2.68 15.88 5.75
C LEU A 88 -2.08 17.19 6.25
N GLY A 89 -0.98 17.10 7.01
CA GLY A 89 -0.30 18.26 7.58
C GLY A 89 0.28 17.97 8.97
N PRO A 90 0.94 18.97 9.58
CA PRO A 90 1.52 18.85 10.90
C PRO A 90 0.44 18.78 11.99
N LEU A 91 0.59 17.85 12.96
CA LEU A 91 -0.44 17.55 13.96
C LEU A 91 -0.77 18.71 14.92
N ASP A 92 0.15 19.63 15.13
CA ASP A 92 -0.08 20.87 15.91
C ASP A 92 -1.06 21.85 15.20
N LYS A 93 -1.32 21.63 13.91
CA LYS A 93 -2.29 22.42 13.12
C LYS A 93 -3.56 21.62 12.79
N TYR A 94 -3.82 20.51 13.50
CA TYR A 94 -5.01 19.71 13.26
C TYR A 94 -6.30 20.53 13.50
N PRO A 95 -7.21 20.68 12.50
CA PRO A 95 -8.29 21.66 12.58
C PRO A 95 -9.53 21.17 13.33
N ASP A 96 -9.68 19.85 13.51
CA ASP A 96 -10.95 19.24 13.89
C ASP A 96 -11.04 18.87 15.38
N ASP A 97 -10.14 19.32 16.24
CA ASP A 97 -10.13 18.97 17.67
C ASP A 97 -11.43 19.31 18.40
N LYS A 98 -12.14 20.36 17.94
CA LYS A 98 -13.42 20.80 18.51
C LYS A 98 -14.65 20.19 17.85
N LYS A 99 -14.47 19.39 16.80
CA LYS A 99 -15.57 18.70 16.11
C LYS A 99 -16.03 17.48 16.90
N ASP A 100 -17.25 17.03 16.62
CA ASP A 100 -17.75 15.73 17.08
C ASP A 100 -16.84 14.61 16.53
N ASP A 101 -16.71 13.55 17.29
CA ASP A 101 -15.80 12.45 16.97
C ASP A 101 -16.03 11.82 15.58
N LYS A 102 -17.27 11.78 15.14
CA LYS A 102 -17.64 11.28 13.80
C LYS A 102 -17.14 12.15 12.66
N ASP A 103 -16.94 13.46 12.91
CA ASP A 103 -16.57 14.46 11.92
C ASP A 103 -15.05 14.78 11.91
N LYS A 104 -14.30 14.19 12.87
CA LYS A 104 -12.85 14.33 12.92
C LYS A 104 -12.19 13.58 11.77
N LYS A 105 -11.24 14.20 11.10
CA LYS A 105 -10.40 13.54 10.11
C LYS A 105 -9.48 12.50 10.74
N ILE A 106 -9.22 11.42 10.02
CA ILE A 106 -8.31 10.36 10.45
C ILE A 106 -6.87 10.85 10.35
N VAL A 107 -6.10 10.66 11.40
CA VAL A 107 -4.66 10.98 11.43
C VAL A 107 -3.88 9.81 10.84
N ILE A 108 -2.94 10.12 9.94
CA ILE A 108 -1.94 9.17 9.45
C ILE A 108 -0.65 9.39 10.26
N ARG A 109 -0.28 8.44 11.11
CA ARG A 109 0.91 8.55 11.95
C ARG A 109 2.19 8.39 11.14
N GLU A 110 2.23 7.43 10.21
CA GLU A 110 3.33 7.18 9.30
C GLU A 110 2.81 6.95 7.88
N VAL A 111 3.44 7.57 6.89
CA VAL A 111 3.13 7.37 5.46
C VAL A 111 4.11 6.38 4.87
N TRP A 112 3.62 5.46 4.03
CA TRP A 112 4.41 4.55 3.22
C TRP A 112 4.08 4.75 1.75
N SER A 113 5.08 5.02 0.93
CA SER A 113 4.94 5.11 -0.53
C SER A 113 6.31 5.20 -1.20
N SER A 114 6.32 5.41 -2.49
CA SER A 114 7.54 5.53 -3.27
C SER A 114 7.53 6.79 -4.16
N PRO A 115 8.60 7.60 -4.15
CA PRO A 115 8.70 8.73 -5.06
C PRO A 115 8.78 8.31 -6.53
N ILE A 116 9.36 7.14 -6.82
CA ILE A 116 9.47 6.62 -8.19
C ILE A 116 8.10 6.27 -8.77
N VAL A 117 7.18 5.75 -7.95
CA VAL A 117 5.80 5.46 -8.36
C VAL A 117 5.10 6.73 -8.85
N PHE A 118 5.20 7.82 -8.08
CA PHE A 118 4.64 9.12 -8.48
C PHE A 118 5.31 9.70 -9.72
N ARG A 119 6.62 9.54 -9.84
CA ARG A 119 7.39 10.00 -10.99
C ARG A 119 6.96 9.29 -12.28
N ARG A 120 6.82 7.97 -12.22
CA ARG A 120 6.39 7.14 -13.35
C ARG A 120 4.94 7.43 -13.73
N ALA A 121 4.04 7.52 -12.76
CA ALA A 121 2.64 7.85 -13.01
C ALA A 121 2.47 9.23 -13.67
N SER A 122 3.21 10.26 -13.21
CA SER A 122 3.09 11.62 -13.72
C SER A 122 3.55 11.80 -15.18
N LYS A 123 4.28 10.84 -15.75
CA LYS A 123 4.67 10.88 -17.17
C LYS A 123 3.49 10.65 -18.12
N THR A 124 2.49 9.91 -17.69
CA THR A 124 1.42 9.40 -18.55
C THR A 124 0.02 9.83 -18.11
N HIS A 125 -0.14 10.28 -16.85
CA HIS A 125 -1.44 10.61 -16.28
C HIS A 125 -1.45 11.91 -15.52
N ASN A 126 -2.60 12.61 -15.58
CA ASN A 126 -2.90 13.68 -14.64
C ASN A 126 -3.34 13.05 -13.31
N LEU A 127 -2.52 13.23 -12.28
CA LEU A 127 -2.86 12.79 -10.93
C LEU A 127 -4.15 13.44 -10.44
N SER A 128 -4.98 12.69 -9.73
CA SER A 128 -6.16 13.20 -9.03
C SER A 128 -5.75 14.22 -7.95
N ASP A 129 -6.71 14.99 -7.44
CA ASP A 129 -6.42 15.95 -6.36
C ASP A 129 -6.02 15.24 -5.06
N ASP A 130 -6.60 14.06 -4.78
CA ASP A 130 -6.20 13.22 -3.65
C ASP A 130 -4.76 12.73 -3.80
N ALA A 131 -4.36 12.26 -4.99
CA ALA A 131 -2.99 11.83 -5.27
C ALA A 131 -1.98 12.99 -5.16
N LYS A 132 -2.33 14.18 -5.67
CA LYS A 132 -1.51 15.40 -5.53
C LYS A 132 -1.34 15.81 -4.08
N ALA A 133 -2.42 15.76 -3.29
CA ALA A 133 -2.40 16.08 -1.87
C ALA A 133 -1.53 15.09 -1.09
N PHE A 134 -1.64 13.79 -1.38
CA PHE A 134 -0.76 12.78 -0.79
C PHE A 134 0.71 13.03 -1.12
N ASN A 135 1.04 13.27 -2.39
CA ASN A 135 2.42 13.56 -2.82
C ASN A 135 2.98 14.82 -2.13
N THR A 136 2.14 15.85 -1.95
CA THR A 136 2.51 17.06 -1.22
C THR A 136 2.83 16.76 0.24
N GLU A 137 2.00 15.96 0.90
CA GLU A 137 2.21 15.55 2.28
C GLU A 137 3.44 14.64 2.43
N ALA A 138 3.66 13.70 1.52
CA ALA A 138 4.85 12.85 1.53
C ALA A 138 6.14 13.69 1.42
N ARG A 139 6.17 14.66 0.50
CA ARG A 139 7.30 15.60 0.37
C ARG A 139 7.51 16.46 1.61
N ARG A 140 6.42 16.93 2.24
CA ARG A 140 6.51 17.64 3.51
C ARG A 140 7.20 16.79 4.56
N ARG A 141 6.78 15.54 4.71
CA ARG A 141 7.37 14.61 5.68
C ARG A 141 8.84 14.32 5.40
N VAL A 142 9.21 14.11 4.16
CA VAL A 142 10.62 13.95 3.75
C VAL A 142 11.43 15.16 4.18
N GLN A 143 10.94 16.38 3.90
CA GLN A 143 11.65 17.59 4.27
C GLN A 143 11.79 17.73 5.80
N VAL A 144 10.73 17.45 6.56
CA VAL A 144 10.78 17.47 8.03
C VAL A 144 11.77 16.44 8.58
N ASN A 145 11.87 15.25 7.96
CA ASN A 145 12.85 14.23 8.33
C ASN A 145 14.28 14.74 8.10
N ARG A 146 14.57 15.37 6.96
CA ARG A 146 15.86 16.01 6.69
C ARG A 146 16.19 17.08 7.73
N ASP A 147 15.27 18.02 7.94
CA ASP A 147 15.47 19.18 8.84
C ASP A 147 15.70 18.75 10.31
N LYS A 148 15.11 17.63 10.72
CA LYS A 148 15.22 17.08 12.09
C LYS A 148 16.19 15.91 12.22
N ASN A 149 17.03 15.67 11.19
CA ASN A 149 17.96 14.55 11.14
C ASN A 149 17.28 13.20 11.51
N PHE A 150 16.09 12.96 10.93
CA PHE A 150 15.22 11.79 11.11
C PHE A 150 14.67 11.58 12.54
N ALA A 151 14.90 12.51 13.46
CA ALA A 151 14.32 12.48 14.81
C ALA A 151 12.91 13.08 14.81
N VAL A 152 11.94 12.36 14.22
CA VAL A 152 10.56 12.82 14.04
C VAL A 152 9.55 11.97 14.83
N GLY A 153 8.42 12.59 15.20
CA GLY A 153 7.29 11.93 15.86
C GLY A 153 6.22 11.43 14.89
N SER A 154 5.19 10.81 15.46
CA SER A 154 3.96 10.47 14.73
C SER A 154 3.40 11.69 14.00
N GLY A 155 2.89 11.49 12.77
CA GLY A 155 2.38 12.56 11.92
C GLY A 155 3.44 13.18 10.99
N ASP A 156 4.73 13.01 11.31
CA ASP A 156 5.85 13.43 10.45
C ASP A 156 6.66 12.24 9.90
N ARG A 157 6.36 11.02 10.36
CA ARG A 157 7.06 9.82 9.91
C ARG A 157 6.66 9.44 8.49
N ILE A 158 7.66 8.93 7.74
CA ILE A 158 7.50 8.38 6.39
C ILE A 158 8.49 7.24 6.19
N GLN A 159 8.08 6.20 5.47
CA GLN A 159 8.97 5.18 4.91
C GLN A 159 8.86 5.21 3.38
N ILE A 160 9.99 5.19 2.72
CA ILE A 160 10.12 5.25 1.26
C ILE A 160 10.38 3.82 0.76
N MET A 161 9.44 3.27 -0.02
CA MET A 161 9.54 1.94 -0.61
C MET A 161 10.33 2.01 -1.94
N GLY A 162 11.48 1.35 -1.98
CA GLY A 162 12.42 1.43 -3.10
C GLY A 162 13.23 2.73 -3.15
N GLU A 163 14.30 2.71 -3.90
CA GLU A 163 15.17 3.86 -4.15
C GLU A 163 14.67 4.66 -5.36
N ASP A 164 14.94 5.94 -5.40
CA ASP A 164 14.59 6.80 -6.54
C ASP A 164 15.82 6.99 -7.44
N ILE A 165 15.57 7.41 -8.67
CA ILE A 165 16.61 7.65 -9.69
C ILE A 165 17.62 8.73 -9.28
N ASP A 166 18.80 8.69 -9.88
CA ASP A 166 19.84 9.72 -9.76
C ASP A 166 20.26 10.03 -8.32
N GLY A 167 20.26 9.03 -7.44
CA GLY A 167 20.66 9.21 -6.04
C GLY A 167 19.76 10.11 -5.20
N LYS A 168 18.53 10.39 -5.64
CA LYS A 168 17.60 11.32 -4.96
C LYS A 168 17.17 10.86 -3.58
N THR A 169 17.40 9.60 -3.25
CA THR A 169 17.12 9.00 -1.94
C THR A 169 18.38 8.68 -1.13
N ASP A 170 19.57 8.99 -1.61
CA ASP A 170 20.83 8.63 -0.95
C ASP A 170 20.95 9.23 0.45
N ASP A 171 20.50 10.46 0.63
CA ASP A 171 20.48 11.16 1.91
C ASP A 171 19.31 10.72 2.83
N LEU A 172 18.45 9.80 2.36
CA LEU A 172 17.25 9.34 3.05
C LEU A 172 17.36 7.90 3.60
N THR A 173 18.56 7.33 3.64
CA THR A 173 18.84 5.95 4.07
C THR A 173 18.08 5.50 5.33
N PRO A 174 17.90 6.31 6.40
CA PRO A 174 17.16 5.87 7.59
C PRO A 174 15.67 5.57 7.35
N ILE A 175 15.07 6.12 6.30
CA ILE A 175 13.65 5.99 5.99
C ILE A 175 13.38 5.24 4.68
N VAL A 176 14.43 4.84 3.94
CA VAL A 176 14.30 4.03 2.72
C VAL A 176 14.23 2.54 3.09
N ARG A 177 13.30 1.83 2.47
CA ARG A 177 13.15 0.37 2.49
C ARG A 177 13.47 -0.13 1.09
N ARG A 178 14.64 -0.74 0.94
CA ARG A 178 15.13 -1.21 -0.36
C ARG A 178 14.35 -2.42 -0.84
N VAL A 179 14.21 -2.53 -2.14
CA VAL A 179 13.71 -3.74 -2.78
C VAL A 179 14.59 -4.94 -2.39
N ASP A 180 13.99 -6.11 -2.29
CA ASP A 180 14.61 -7.37 -1.85
C ASP A 180 15.14 -7.32 -0.40
N THR A 181 14.61 -6.43 0.43
CA THR A 181 14.91 -6.39 1.86
C THR A 181 13.65 -6.43 2.72
N SER A 182 13.81 -6.93 3.95
CA SER A 182 12.73 -6.95 4.95
C SER A 182 12.88 -5.83 5.96
N PHE A 183 11.73 -5.38 6.47
CA PHE A 183 11.66 -4.47 7.60
C PHE A 183 10.50 -4.84 8.53
N SER A 184 10.59 -4.47 9.82
CA SER A 184 9.62 -4.84 10.85
C SER A 184 9.23 -3.66 11.75
N SER A 185 9.27 -2.43 11.23
CA SER A 185 8.94 -1.24 12.00
C SER A 185 7.71 -0.53 11.46
N ILE A 186 6.79 -0.15 12.35
CA ILE A 186 5.60 0.66 12.07
C ILE A 186 5.59 1.83 13.03
N ASN A 187 5.40 3.05 12.53
CA ASN A 187 5.36 4.28 13.31
C ASN A 187 6.57 4.42 14.25
N GLY A 188 7.75 4.02 13.76
CA GLY A 188 9.02 4.10 14.49
C GLY A 188 9.18 3.09 15.61
N LYS A 189 8.32 2.08 15.71
CA LYS A 189 8.42 0.97 16.68
C LYS A 189 8.68 -0.32 15.93
N SER A 190 9.67 -1.11 16.37
CA SER A 190 9.86 -2.49 15.88
C SER A 190 8.71 -3.36 16.39
N SER A 191 8.26 -4.28 15.54
CA SER A 191 7.18 -5.21 15.84
C SER A 191 7.66 -6.66 15.67
N ALA A 192 7.33 -7.51 16.64
CA ALA A 192 7.48 -8.96 16.51
C ALA A 192 6.29 -9.61 15.77
N TYR A 193 5.25 -8.85 15.51
CA TYR A 193 4.02 -9.32 14.84
C TYR A 193 3.99 -9.04 13.35
N PHE A 194 5.02 -8.39 12.83
CA PHE A 194 5.05 -7.88 11.47
C PHE A 194 6.46 -7.94 10.90
N SER A 195 6.57 -8.44 9.68
CA SER A 195 7.73 -8.29 8.81
C SER A 195 7.24 -8.12 7.38
N ALA A 196 7.72 -7.13 6.65
CA ALA A 196 7.38 -6.94 5.26
C ALA A 196 8.64 -7.04 4.39
N PHE A 197 8.58 -7.89 3.37
CA PHE A 197 9.56 -7.96 2.30
C PHE A 197 9.12 -7.09 1.14
N VAL A 198 9.99 -6.19 0.67
CA VAL A 198 9.68 -5.24 -0.41
C VAL A 198 10.00 -5.89 -1.75
N LEU A 199 8.97 -6.20 -2.54
CA LEU A 199 9.10 -6.81 -3.87
C LEU A 199 9.17 -5.77 -4.99
N ALA A 200 8.46 -4.65 -4.84
CA ALA A 200 8.36 -3.55 -5.80
C ALA A 200 8.08 -2.23 -5.10
N PRO A 201 8.26 -1.06 -5.77
CA PRO A 201 8.54 -0.88 -7.20
C PRO A 201 9.96 -1.28 -7.56
N LEU A 202 10.13 -1.82 -8.76
CA LEU A 202 11.47 -2.12 -9.26
C LEU A 202 12.27 -0.82 -9.44
N ASP A 203 13.56 -0.91 -9.18
CA ASP A 203 14.49 0.20 -9.34
C ASP A 203 14.44 0.77 -10.76
N ALA A 204 14.93 2.01 -10.92
CA ALA A 204 15.08 2.60 -12.23
C ALA A 204 16.00 1.75 -13.11
N GLN A 205 15.58 1.56 -14.36
CA GLN A 205 16.33 0.78 -15.34
C GLN A 205 17.18 1.71 -16.22
N ASP A 206 18.40 1.28 -16.52
CA ASP A 206 19.30 2.00 -17.44
C ASP A 206 18.81 1.88 -18.89
N ASP A 207 18.08 0.82 -19.21
CA ASP A 207 17.45 0.61 -20.52
C ASP A 207 16.14 1.42 -20.61
N GLU A 208 16.05 2.29 -21.63
CA GLU A 208 14.92 3.21 -21.78
C GLU A 208 13.61 2.46 -22.08
N GLU A 209 13.67 1.36 -22.82
CA GLU A 209 12.49 0.53 -23.13
C GLU A 209 11.99 -0.19 -21.87
N GLU A 210 12.88 -0.75 -21.08
CA GLU A 210 12.52 -1.36 -19.78
C GLU A 210 11.92 -0.33 -18.82
N GLU A 211 12.51 0.88 -18.71
CA GLU A 211 11.96 1.94 -17.85
C GLU A 211 10.58 2.41 -18.33
N GLN A 212 10.33 2.43 -19.65
CA GLN A 212 9.01 2.73 -20.20
C GLN A 212 7.95 1.69 -19.83
N ASN A 213 8.34 0.43 -19.70
CA ASN A 213 7.42 -0.63 -19.24
C ASN A 213 7.08 -0.52 -17.74
N LEU A 214 7.85 0.24 -16.96
CA LEU A 214 7.59 0.45 -15.53
C LEU A 214 6.67 1.64 -15.23
N ILE A 215 5.99 2.19 -16.21
CA ILE A 215 5.05 3.31 -16.01
C ILE A 215 3.75 2.84 -15.35
N LYS A 216 3.04 3.78 -14.70
CA LYS A 216 1.70 3.58 -14.16
C LYS A 216 1.62 2.36 -13.20
N ASN A 217 0.69 1.44 -13.45
CA ASN A 217 0.36 0.24 -12.68
C ASN A 217 1.59 -0.65 -12.41
N GLN A 218 2.49 -0.73 -13.40
CA GLN A 218 3.74 -1.51 -13.31
C GLN A 218 4.70 -1.00 -12.21
N SER A 219 4.45 0.17 -11.64
CA SER A 219 5.25 0.73 -10.55
C SER A 219 4.63 0.57 -9.18
N SER A 220 3.54 -0.18 -9.04
CA SER A 220 2.89 -0.39 -7.74
C SER A 220 3.87 -0.90 -6.68
N VAL A 221 3.72 -0.41 -5.45
CA VAL A 221 4.42 -0.98 -4.30
C VAL A 221 3.82 -2.35 -4.00
N ILE A 222 4.65 -3.38 -4.01
CA ILE A 222 4.27 -4.75 -3.67
C ILE A 222 5.05 -5.18 -2.43
N LEU A 223 4.31 -5.65 -1.43
CA LEU A 223 4.87 -6.18 -0.19
C LEU A 223 4.40 -7.62 0.01
N ASN A 224 5.31 -8.49 0.45
CA ASN A 224 4.93 -9.74 1.09
C ASN A 224 5.05 -9.55 2.61
N ILE A 225 3.92 -9.57 3.29
CA ILE A 225 3.81 -9.25 4.71
C ILE A 225 3.61 -10.52 5.52
N THR A 226 4.58 -10.87 6.35
CA THR A 226 4.43 -11.93 7.34
C THR A 226 3.71 -11.37 8.57
N LEU A 227 2.60 -11.99 8.93
CA LEU A 227 1.72 -11.63 10.04
C LEU A 227 1.84 -12.71 11.12
N ALA A 228 2.59 -12.42 12.17
CA ALA A 228 2.73 -13.37 13.27
C ALA A 228 1.41 -13.54 14.03
N ALA A 229 1.12 -14.75 14.44
CA ALA A 229 -0.03 -15.04 15.31
C ALA A 229 0.18 -14.51 16.72
N ASP A 230 1.41 -14.61 17.22
CA ASP A 230 1.90 -14.07 18.48
C ASP A 230 3.43 -13.87 18.40
N ALA A 231 4.02 -13.29 19.45
CA ALA A 231 5.47 -12.99 19.47
C ALA A 231 6.39 -14.23 19.44
N ASN A 232 5.85 -15.43 19.70
CA ASN A 232 6.60 -16.70 19.70
C ASN A 232 6.39 -17.50 18.41
N THR A 233 5.46 -17.06 17.55
CA THR A 233 5.10 -17.73 16.28
C THR A 233 5.31 -16.73 15.13
N PRO A 234 6.59 -16.38 14.81
CA PRO A 234 6.89 -15.35 13.82
C PRO A 234 6.52 -15.75 12.38
N ASP A 235 6.56 -17.06 12.07
CA ASP A 235 6.20 -17.60 10.74
C ASP A 235 4.68 -17.79 10.61
N GLY A 236 3.96 -16.70 10.84
CA GLY A 236 2.51 -16.67 10.72
C GLY A 236 2.01 -16.70 9.27
N ALA A 237 0.85 -16.13 9.03
CA ALA A 237 0.30 -16.03 7.68
C ALA A 237 1.08 -15.00 6.84
N LYS A 238 1.29 -15.32 5.57
CA LYS A 238 1.88 -14.41 4.59
C LYS A 238 0.77 -13.73 3.78
N PHE A 239 0.79 -12.40 3.74
CA PHE A 239 -0.14 -11.60 2.96
C PHE A 239 0.62 -10.90 1.82
N LEU A 240 0.33 -11.29 0.59
CA LEU A 240 0.89 -10.69 -0.61
C LEU A 240 -0.05 -9.57 -1.09
N THR A 241 0.46 -8.33 -1.13
CA THR A 241 -0.22 -7.21 -1.78
C THR A 241 0.16 -7.19 -3.26
N GLY A 242 -0.72 -6.66 -4.12
CA GLY A 242 -0.44 -6.62 -5.55
C GLY A 242 -0.48 -5.20 -6.13
N GLY A 243 -1.21 -4.27 -5.48
CA GLY A 243 -1.60 -3.03 -6.13
C GLY A 243 -2.16 -3.35 -7.52
N ASP A 244 -1.89 -2.52 -8.50
CA ASP A 244 -2.31 -2.77 -9.88
C ASP A 244 -1.18 -3.32 -10.78
N ALA A 245 -0.19 -3.99 -10.19
CA ALA A 245 0.89 -4.58 -10.94
C ALA A 245 0.40 -5.58 -11.99
N GLU A 246 0.84 -5.39 -13.22
CA GLU A 246 0.47 -6.20 -14.37
C GLU A 246 1.52 -7.27 -14.70
N VAL A 247 1.27 -8.02 -15.76
CA VAL A 247 2.04 -9.20 -16.18
C VAL A 247 3.55 -8.98 -16.23
N PHE A 248 4.00 -7.82 -16.72
CA PHE A 248 5.43 -7.48 -16.80
C PHE A 248 6.12 -7.57 -15.43
N ILE A 249 5.49 -7.02 -14.40
CA ILE A 249 6.05 -7.05 -13.03
C ILE A 249 6.06 -8.46 -12.48
N TRP A 250 4.96 -9.22 -12.61
CA TRP A 250 4.90 -10.59 -12.09
C TRP A 250 5.87 -11.53 -12.81
N ASN A 251 6.07 -11.35 -14.11
CA ASN A 251 7.14 -12.03 -14.85
C ASN A 251 8.51 -11.70 -14.25
N ARG A 252 8.83 -10.41 -14.03
CA ARG A 252 10.09 -9.98 -13.42
C ARG A 252 10.26 -10.51 -12.00
N GLN A 253 9.21 -10.53 -11.18
CA GLN A 253 9.25 -11.11 -9.84
C GLN A 253 9.64 -12.59 -9.89
N TRP A 254 9.06 -13.37 -10.82
CA TRP A 254 9.47 -14.75 -10.99
C TRP A 254 10.93 -14.88 -11.42
N GLN A 255 11.36 -14.13 -12.43
CA GLN A 255 12.75 -14.19 -12.89
C GLN A 255 13.76 -13.87 -11.80
N ARG A 256 13.46 -12.92 -10.92
CA ARG A 256 14.32 -12.52 -9.80
C ARG A 256 14.35 -13.57 -8.68
N HIS A 257 13.20 -14.16 -8.36
CA HIS A 257 13.04 -14.94 -7.14
C HIS A 257 12.83 -16.45 -7.37
N LYS A 258 12.89 -16.96 -8.59
CA LYS A 258 12.65 -18.38 -8.88
C LYS A 258 13.61 -19.36 -8.16
N ALA A 259 14.75 -18.89 -7.70
CA ALA A 259 15.70 -19.70 -6.91
C ALA A 259 15.34 -19.72 -5.42
N GLU A 260 14.61 -18.72 -4.93
CA GLU A 260 14.19 -18.51 -3.54
C GLU A 260 12.72 -18.04 -3.57
N ALA A 261 11.83 -18.90 -4.11
CA ALA A 261 10.45 -18.52 -4.40
C ALA A 261 9.56 -18.34 -3.15
N ASP A 262 10.06 -18.68 -1.98
CA ASP A 262 9.40 -18.49 -0.69
C ASP A 262 9.08 -17.02 -0.37
N VAL A 263 9.81 -16.06 -0.97
CA VAL A 263 9.49 -14.62 -0.86
C VAL A 263 8.21 -14.24 -1.62
N LEU A 264 7.73 -15.10 -2.53
CA LEU A 264 6.47 -14.92 -3.27
C LEU A 264 5.33 -15.76 -2.68
N GLU A 265 5.61 -16.65 -1.72
CA GLU A 265 4.57 -17.47 -1.09
C GLU A 265 3.56 -16.65 -0.31
N TYR A 266 2.30 -17.09 -0.32
CA TYR A 266 1.24 -16.45 0.43
C TYR A 266 0.17 -17.41 0.94
N ASP A 267 -0.45 -17.05 2.07
CA ASP A 267 -1.69 -17.60 2.58
C ASP A 267 -2.89 -16.77 2.15
N ILE A 268 -2.68 -15.45 1.99
CA ILE A 268 -3.69 -14.52 1.52
C ILE A 268 -3.04 -13.64 0.45
N MET A 269 -3.70 -13.48 -0.68
CA MET A 269 -3.29 -12.54 -1.72
C MET A 269 -4.45 -11.58 -2.02
N GLN A 270 -4.17 -10.29 -2.03
CA GLN A 270 -5.02 -9.32 -2.71
C GLN A 270 -4.74 -9.43 -4.21
N ALA A 271 -5.76 -9.82 -4.96
CA ALA A 271 -5.63 -10.05 -6.40
C ALA A 271 -5.15 -8.77 -7.10
N PRO A 272 -4.01 -8.78 -7.80
CA PRO A 272 -3.49 -7.56 -8.41
C PRO A 272 -4.43 -7.04 -9.49
N HIS A 273 -4.47 -5.71 -9.61
CA HIS A 273 -5.25 -4.99 -10.62
C HIS A 273 -6.72 -5.44 -10.65
N HIS A 274 -7.35 -5.52 -9.47
CA HIS A 274 -8.75 -5.89 -9.27
C HIS A 274 -9.13 -7.21 -9.97
N CYS A 275 -8.22 -8.20 -9.94
CA CYS A 275 -8.34 -9.47 -10.65
C CYS A 275 -8.37 -9.33 -12.18
N SER A 276 -7.73 -8.29 -12.72
CA SER A 276 -7.61 -8.08 -14.16
C SER A 276 -6.79 -9.19 -14.82
N TRP A 277 -7.22 -9.59 -16.05
CA TRP A 277 -6.45 -10.49 -16.87
C TRP A 277 -5.03 -9.96 -17.20
N HIS A 278 -4.84 -8.64 -17.20
CA HIS A 278 -3.54 -8.00 -17.44
C HIS A 278 -2.47 -8.35 -16.38
N SER A 279 -2.85 -8.88 -15.23
CA SER A 279 -1.89 -9.44 -14.27
C SER A 279 -1.21 -10.73 -14.75
N LEU A 280 -1.79 -11.39 -15.75
CA LEU A 280 -1.34 -12.68 -16.29
C LEU A 280 -1.02 -12.67 -17.77
N SER A 281 -1.33 -11.60 -18.51
CA SER A 281 -1.22 -11.54 -19.96
C SER A 281 -1.09 -10.11 -20.48
N GLU A 282 -0.26 -9.92 -21.48
CA GLU A 282 -0.21 -8.68 -22.27
C GLU A 282 -1.39 -8.60 -23.27
N ASP A 283 -1.93 -9.75 -23.67
CA ASP A 283 -3.05 -9.81 -24.59
C ASP A 283 -4.35 -9.38 -23.88
N SER A 284 -5.08 -8.42 -24.45
CA SER A 284 -6.39 -8.03 -23.94
C SER A 284 -7.40 -9.18 -24.08
N TRP A 285 -8.03 -9.57 -22.97
CA TRP A 285 -9.10 -10.59 -23.00
C TRP A 285 -10.27 -10.18 -23.89
N SER A 286 -10.66 -8.90 -23.88
CA SER A 286 -11.76 -8.40 -24.71
C SER A 286 -11.50 -8.56 -26.21
N THR A 287 -10.24 -8.49 -26.62
CA THR A 287 -9.81 -8.59 -28.03
C THR A 287 -9.52 -10.04 -28.44
N HIS A 288 -8.80 -10.78 -27.62
CA HIS A 288 -8.23 -12.08 -27.98
C HIS A 288 -9.05 -13.28 -27.45
N ARG A 289 -9.87 -13.05 -26.39
CA ARG A 289 -10.69 -14.12 -25.77
C ARG A 289 -9.83 -15.34 -25.41
N GLU A 290 -10.27 -16.53 -25.76
CA GLU A 290 -9.58 -17.80 -25.51
C GLU A 290 -8.23 -17.95 -26.23
N LYS A 291 -7.90 -17.00 -27.12
CA LYS A 291 -6.59 -16.94 -27.79
C LYS A 291 -5.58 -16.07 -27.05
N ALA A 292 -6.01 -15.36 -26.01
CA ALA A 292 -5.12 -14.58 -25.16
C ALA A 292 -4.07 -15.51 -24.52
N ARG A 293 -2.80 -15.12 -24.65
CA ARG A 293 -1.69 -15.97 -24.20
C ARG A 293 -1.35 -15.66 -22.76
N LEU A 294 -1.42 -16.68 -21.94
CA LEU A 294 -0.98 -16.63 -20.56
C LEU A 294 0.55 -16.53 -20.46
N ASP A 295 1.07 -15.57 -19.74
CA ASP A 295 2.49 -15.53 -19.39
C ASP A 295 2.81 -16.60 -18.34
N ALA A 296 3.73 -17.49 -18.68
CA ALA A 296 4.05 -18.65 -17.85
C ALA A 296 4.78 -18.26 -16.55
N ASP A 297 5.59 -17.20 -16.58
CA ASP A 297 6.39 -16.78 -15.45
C ASP A 297 5.59 -15.90 -14.50
N ALA A 298 4.73 -15.01 -15.01
CA ALA A 298 3.77 -14.28 -14.18
C ALA A 298 2.81 -15.25 -13.46
N ARG A 299 2.32 -16.28 -14.17
CA ARG A 299 1.53 -17.33 -13.55
C ARG A 299 2.30 -18.04 -12.43
N LYS A 300 3.57 -18.40 -12.65
CA LYS A 300 4.39 -19.05 -11.61
C LYS A 300 4.55 -18.14 -10.38
N ALA A 301 4.83 -16.85 -10.59
CA ALA A 301 4.94 -15.90 -9.48
C ALA A 301 3.67 -15.86 -8.63
N LEU A 302 2.51 -15.76 -9.28
CA LEU A 302 1.20 -15.67 -8.60
C LEU A 302 0.65 -17.01 -8.12
N SER A 303 1.31 -18.13 -8.44
CA SER A 303 0.90 -19.48 -8.00
C SER A 303 1.70 -20.00 -6.81
N GLN A 304 2.47 -19.15 -6.13
CA GLN A 304 3.24 -19.55 -4.94
C GLN A 304 2.33 -19.58 -3.69
N THR A 305 1.29 -20.42 -3.75
CA THR A 305 0.30 -20.57 -2.67
C THR A 305 0.81 -21.50 -1.58
N ARG A 306 0.61 -21.11 -0.32
CA ARG A 306 0.68 -22.04 0.80
C ARG A 306 -0.62 -22.85 0.91
N ASP A 307 -0.60 -23.94 1.68
CA ASP A 307 -1.76 -24.82 1.80
C ASP A 307 -2.97 -24.08 2.39
N GLY A 308 -4.12 -24.14 1.69
CA GLY A 308 -5.32 -23.42 2.08
C GLY A 308 -5.34 -21.92 1.75
N ALA A 309 -4.45 -21.43 0.88
CA ALA A 309 -4.39 -20.03 0.50
C ALA A 309 -5.70 -19.49 -0.08
N VAL A 310 -5.97 -18.20 0.20
CA VAL A 310 -7.15 -17.48 -0.24
C VAL A 310 -6.74 -16.28 -1.10
N ILE A 311 -7.43 -16.07 -2.21
CA ILE A 311 -7.29 -14.90 -3.06
C ILE A 311 -8.53 -14.01 -2.88
N VAL A 312 -8.31 -12.75 -2.55
CA VAL A 312 -9.36 -11.74 -2.38
C VAL A 312 -9.32 -10.79 -3.57
N ALA A 313 -10.42 -10.69 -4.30
CA ALA A 313 -10.57 -9.77 -5.42
C ALA A 313 -11.53 -8.63 -5.04
N SER A 314 -11.16 -7.40 -5.38
CA SER A 314 -11.99 -6.22 -5.33
C SER A 314 -12.52 -5.92 -6.73
N CYS A 315 -13.80 -6.18 -7.01
CA CYS A 315 -14.42 -6.01 -8.33
C CYS A 315 -15.92 -5.66 -8.23
#